data_588433d172a8308b8418f24eb6b35312
#
_entry.id   588433d172a8308b8418f24eb6b35312
#
_cell.length_a   1.000
_cell.length_b   1.000
_cell.length_c   1.000
_cell.angle_alpha   90.00
_cell.angle_beta   90.00
_cell.angle_gamma   90.00
#
_symmetry.space_group_name_H-M   'P 1'
#
loop_
_entity.id
_entity.type
_entity.pdbx_description
1 polymer ?
#
loop_
_entity_poly.entity_id
_entity_poly.type
_entity_poly.pdbx_seq_one_letter_code
_entity_poly.pdbx_strand_id
1 'polypeptide(L)'
;MFFFNFQIFITLSLLVASIYADHPAPHHIPIPHHGPAPHHAAAHYNYAYAVNDANAYGHPLDFGHTEGRDGYATKGTYHVLLPDGRTQTVNYHVDDAYSGYIADVSYAGTPHYGPAPHHAPKYAPKPHHAY
;
A
#
# COMPACT_ATOMS: atom_id res chain seq x y z
N MET A 1 -39.05 49.12 -14.99
CA MET A 1 -37.81 49.11 -14.21
C MET A 1 -37.09 47.72 -14.21
N PHE A 2 -37.75 46.67 -14.68
CA PHE A 2 -37.16 45.32 -14.75
C PHE A 2 -36.42 45.01 -16.05
N PHE A 3 -36.66 45.74 -17.13
CA PHE A 3 -36.02 45.49 -18.43
C PHE A 3 -34.56 45.97 -18.52
N PHE A 4 -34.20 46.97 -17.70
CA PHE A 4 -32.85 47.53 -17.74
C PHE A 4 -31.79 46.61 -17.12
N ASN A 5 -32.18 45.83 -16.12
CA ASN A 5 -31.26 44.90 -15.47
C ASN A 5 -30.98 43.65 -16.32
N PHE A 6 -31.91 43.22 -17.14
CA PHE A 6 -31.71 42.04 -17.99
C PHE A 6 -30.70 42.30 -19.12
N GLN A 7 -30.72 43.53 -19.65
CA GLN A 7 -29.79 43.95 -20.70
C GLN A 7 -28.33 44.01 -20.19
N ILE A 8 -28.14 44.43 -18.95
CA ILE A 8 -26.81 44.52 -18.34
C ILE A 8 -26.23 43.12 -18.11
N PHE A 9 -27.03 42.13 -17.72
CA PHE A 9 -26.56 40.75 -17.54
C PHE A 9 -26.18 40.10 -18.87
N ILE A 10 -26.89 40.37 -19.96
CA ILE A 10 -26.55 39.82 -21.28
C ILE A 10 -25.27 40.44 -21.81
N THR A 11 -25.05 41.72 -21.64
CA THR A 11 -23.82 42.39 -22.10
C THR A 11 -22.61 41.97 -21.26
N LEU A 12 -22.78 41.75 -19.97
CA LEU A 12 -21.71 41.30 -19.10
C LEU A 12 -21.32 39.82 -19.38
N SER A 13 -22.30 38.98 -19.69
CA SER A 13 -22.04 37.58 -20.05
C SER A 13 -21.34 37.44 -21.42
N LEU A 14 -21.64 38.32 -22.39
CA LEU A 14 -20.92 38.34 -23.67
C LEU A 14 -19.47 38.83 -23.51
N LEU A 15 -19.22 39.77 -22.60
CA LEU A 15 -17.87 40.29 -22.37
C LEU A 15 -16.94 39.24 -21.70
N VAL A 16 -17.48 38.36 -20.84
CA VAL A 16 -16.72 37.27 -20.20
C VAL A 16 -16.40 36.18 -21.20
N ALA A 17 -17.25 35.89 -22.18
CA ALA A 17 -16.99 34.87 -23.19
C ALA A 17 -15.84 35.23 -24.15
N SER A 18 -15.58 36.54 -24.38
CA SER A 18 -14.50 36.99 -25.27
C SER A 18 -13.08 36.88 -24.62
N ILE A 19 -12.98 36.78 -23.32
CA ILE A 19 -11.67 36.68 -22.62
C ILE A 19 -11.06 35.26 -22.69
N TYR A 20 -11.89 34.23 -22.93
CA TYR A 20 -11.44 32.86 -23.02
C TYR A 20 -11.07 32.36 -24.42
N ALA A 21 -11.32 33.19 -25.45
CA ALA A 21 -11.09 32.78 -26.84
C ALA A 21 -9.65 33.01 -27.34
N ASP A 22 -8.83 33.76 -26.59
CA ASP A 22 -7.48 34.14 -27.03
C ASP A 22 -6.37 33.48 -26.20
N HIS A 23 -6.52 32.17 -25.97
CA HIS A 23 -5.40 31.37 -25.49
C HIS A 23 -4.60 30.94 -26.71
N PRO A 24 -3.36 31.40 -26.87
CA PRO A 24 -2.48 30.84 -27.89
C PRO A 24 -2.38 29.34 -27.70
N ALA A 25 -2.58 28.59 -28.78
CA ALA A 25 -2.41 27.13 -28.76
C ALA A 25 -1.08 26.80 -28.08
N PRO A 26 -1.04 25.81 -27.17
CA PRO A 26 0.19 25.45 -26.53
C PRO A 26 1.21 25.12 -27.61
N HIS A 27 2.26 25.91 -27.70
CA HIS A 27 3.39 25.57 -28.53
C HIS A 27 3.85 24.19 -28.06
N HIS A 28 3.82 23.20 -28.96
CA HIS A 28 4.48 21.93 -28.74
C HIS A 28 5.96 22.25 -28.53
N ILE A 29 6.36 22.37 -27.26
CA ILE A 29 7.77 22.31 -26.91
C ILE A 29 8.21 20.91 -27.35
N PRO A 30 9.20 20.78 -28.26
CA PRO A 30 9.72 19.47 -28.59
C PRO A 30 10.10 18.79 -27.28
N ILE A 31 9.45 17.67 -26.98
CA ILE A 31 9.84 16.85 -25.82
C ILE A 31 11.30 16.50 -26.09
N PRO A 32 12.23 16.88 -25.21
CA PRO A 32 13.61 16.45 -25.38
C PRO A 32 13.57 14.93 -25.51
N HIS A 33 14.07 14.41 -26.63
CA HIS A 33 14.29 12.98 -26.77
C HIS A 33 15.15 12.58 -25.60
N HIS A 34 14.54 11.88 -24.63
CA HIS A 34 15.30 11.26 -23.56
C HIS A 34 16.37 10.42 -24.25
N GLY A 35 17.61 10.80 -24.09
CA GLY A 35 18.73 9.97 -24.50
C GLY A 35 18.53 8.56 -23.94
N PRO A 36 19.27 7.56 -24.42
CA PRO A 36 19.13 6.18 -23.93
C PRO A 36 19.07 6.24 -22.40
N ALA A 37 18.02 5.60 -21.84
CA ALA A 37 17.85 5.58 -20.40
C ALA A 37 19.16 5.15 -19.74
N PRO A 38 19.64 5.84 -18.71
CA PRO A 38 20.87 5.46 -18.06
C PRO A 38 20.76 3.99 -17.70
N HIS A 39 21.69 3.17 -18.16
CA HIS A 39 21.78 1.78 -17.75
C HIS A 39 22.07 1.78 -16.25
N HIS A 40 21.02 1.57 -15.45
CA HIS A 40 21.21 1.43 -14.02
C HIS A 40 22.09 0.20 -13.78
N ALA A 41 23.20 0.40 -13.08
CA ALA A 41 24.04 -0.71 -12.65
C ALA A 41 23.16 -1.73 -11.90
N ALA A 42 23.40 -3.02 -12.14
CA ALA A 42 22.70 -4.07 -11.43
C ALA A 42 22.89 -3.88 -9.91
N ALA A 43 21.82 -4.00 -9.16
CA ALA A 43 21.89 -3.81 -7.72
C ALA A 43 22.61 -4.98 -7.05
N HIS A 44 23.58 -4.68 -6.17
CA HIS A 44 24.29 -5.66 -5.37
C HIS A 44 24.26 -5.19 -3.92
N TYR A 45 23.68 -5.99 -3.02
CA TYR A 45 23.65 -5.69 -1.60
C TYR A 45 23.44 -6.93 -0.75
N ASN A 46 23.83 -6.83 0.51
CA ASN A 46 23.45 -7.74 1.57
C ASN A 46 23.10 -6.92 2.80
N TYR A 47 22.01 -7.28 3.46
CA TYR A 47 21.69 -6.74 4.76
C TYR A 47 21.06 -7.81 5.67
N ALA A 48 21.19 -7.58 6.97
CA ALA A 48 20.55 -8.39 7.99
C ALA A 48 20.20 -7.49 9.18
N TYR A 49 19.05 -7.72 9.76
CA TYR A 49 18.69 -7.15 11.05
C TYR A 49 17.85 -8.14 11.85
N ALA A 50 17.93 -8.02 13.17
CA ALA A 50 17.07 -8.76 14.09
C ALA A 50 16.71 -7.85 15.27
N VAL A 51 15.48 -8.00 15.74
CA VAL A 51 14.95 -7.31 16.91
C VAL A 51 14.44 -8.38 17.86
N ASN A 52 14.97 -8.40 19.08
CA ASN A 52 14.49 -9.24 20.16
C ASN A 52 14.31 -8.34 21.38
N ASP A 53 13.06 -8.00 21.70
CA ASP A 53 12.70 -7.04 22.73
C ASP A 53 11.30 -7.35 23.28
N ALA A 54 10.78 -6.46 24.09
CA ALA A 54 9.40 -6.47 24.53
C ALA A 54 8.76 -5.11 24.26
N ASN A 55 7.48 -5.12 23.87
CA ASN A 55 6.73 -3.87 23.70
C ASN A 55 6.43 -3.20 25.06
N ALA A 56 5.87 -1.99 25.05
CA ALA A 56 5.52 -1.22 26.23
C ALA A 56 4.55 -1.94 27.20
N TYR A 57 3.89 -3.01 26.75
CA TYR A 57 2.98 -3.84 27.55
C TYR A 57 3.63 -5.17 27.99
N GLY A 58 4.93 -5.34 27.77
CA GLY A 58 5.67 -6.55 28.14
C GLY A 58 5.45 -7.75 27.23
N HIS A 59 4.81 -7.60 26.07
CA HIS A 59 4.71 -8.69 25.09
C HIS A 59 6.00 -8.82 24.30
N PRO A 60 6.50 -10.06 24.13
CA PRO A 60 7.73 -10.30 23.41
C PRO A 60 7.61 -9.88 21.93
N LEU A 61 8.66 -9.26 21.44
CA LEU A 61 8.87 -8.91 20.03
C LEU A 61 10.09 -9.68 19.56
N ASP A 62 9.92 -10.50 18.55
CA ASP A 62 11.02 -11.21 17.90
C ASP A 62 10.74 -11.24 16.40
N PHE A 63 11.56 -10.53 15.67
CA PHE A 63 11.50 -10.50 14.22
C PHE A 63 12.87 -10.16 13.63
N GLY A 64 13.11 -10.63 12.44
CA GLY A 64 14.35 -10.35 11.74
C GLY A 64 14.22 -10.62 10.25
N HIS A 65 15.16 -10.06 9.51
CA HIS A 65 15.19 -10.20 8.06
C HIS A 65 16.64 -10.21 7.60
N THR A 66 16.94 -11.11 6.69
CA THR A 66 18.21 -11.18 5.97
C THR A 66 17.90 -11.26 4.49
N GLU A 67 18.53 -10.42 3.69
CA GLU A 67 18.36 -10.43 2.24
C GLU A 67 19.68 -10.16 1.54
N GLY A 68 19.92 -10.88 0.46
CA GLY A 68 21.02 -10.65 -0.45
C GLY A 68 20.50 -10.53 -1.88
N ARG A 69 21.03 -9.57 -2.62
CA ARG A 69 20.72 -9.36 -4.04
C ARG A 69 21.99 -9.26 -4.86
N ASP A 70 21.96 -9.95 -5.99
CA ASP A 70 23.01 -9.93 -7.02
C ASP A 70 22.35 -9.78 -8.39
N GLY A 71 22.27 -8.55 -8.87
CA GLY A 71 21.57 -8.23 -10.10
C GLY A 71 20.07 -8.47 -9.99
N TYR A 72 19.56 -9.44 -10.72
CA TYR A 72 18.16 -9.87 -10.66
C TYR A 72 17.91 -10.91 -9.58
N ALA A 73 18.91 -11.71 -9.25
CA ALA A 73 18.80 -12.75 -8.23
C ALA A 73 18.69 -12.12 -6.83
N THR A 74 17.65 -12.51 -6.11
CA THR A 74 17.41 -12.06 -4.73
C THR A 74 17.10 -13.30 -3.88
N LYS A 75 17.68 -13.40 -2.70
CA LYS A 75 17.37 -14.43 -1.72
C LYS A 75 17.25 -13.80 -0.35
N GLY A 76 16.24 -14.22 0.39
CA GLY A 76 16.05 -13.72 1.73
C GLY A 76 15.27 -14.66 2.63
N THR A 77 15.37 -14.36 3.91
CA THR A 77 14.62 -15.04 4.98
C THR A 77 14.13 -13.98 5.95
N TYR A 78 12.88 -14.01 6.30
CA TYR A 78 12.41 -13.26 7.46
C TYR A 78 11.64 -14.16 8.42
N HIS A 79 11.68 -13.78 9.70
CA HIS A 79 10.92 -14.44 10.75
C HIS A 79 10.21 -13.41 11.61
N VAL A 80 9.09 -13.81 12.20
CA VAL A 80 8.31 -12.99 13.12
C VAL A 80 7.61 -13.86 14.14
N LEU A 81 7.67 -13.44 15.40
CA LEU A 81 6.88 -14.03 16.47
C LEU A 81 5.44 -13.52 16.37
N LEU A 82 4.50 -14.43 16.19
CA LEU A 82 3.08 -14.12 16.08
C LEU A 82 2.43 -13.96 17.46
N PRO A 83 1.31 -13.25 17.56
CA PRO A 83 0.57 -13.06 18.82
C PRO A 83 0.10 -14.37 19.48
N ASP A 84 -0.04 -15.44 18.71
CA ASP A 84 -0.42 -16.78 19.20
C ASP A 84 0.77 -17.59 19.72
N GLY A 85 1.98 -17.01 19.76
CA GLY A 85 3.20 -17.63 20.27
C GLY A 85 3.95 -18.50 19.27
N ARG A 86 3.50 -18.59 18.01
CA ARG A 86 4.24 -19.26 16.95
C ARG A 86 5.24 -18.30 16.31
N THR A 87 6.35 -18.85 15.83
CA THR A 87 7.26 -18.12 14.93
C THR A 87 6.95 -18.50 13.49
N GLN A 88 6.61 -17.52 12.67
CA GLN A 88 6.53 -17.66 11.22
C GLN A 88 7.92 -17.41 10.64
N THR A 89 8.35 -18.28 9.75
CA THR A 89 9.57 -18.10 8.96
C THR A 89 9.23 -18.22 7.48
N VAL A 90 9.69 -17.25 6.70
CA VAL A 90 9.50 -17.20 5.25
C VAL A 90 10.86 -17.16 4.58
N ASN A 91 11.16 -18.19 3.79
CA ASN A 91 12.30 -18.21 2.89
C ASN A 91 11.83 -17.87 1.49
N TYR A 92 12.48 -16.95 0.82
CA TYR A 92 12.08 -16.54 -0.51
C TYR A 92 13.28 -16.34 -1.44
N HIS A 93 13.00 -16.48 -2.72
CA HIS A 93 13.98 -16.18 -3.76
C HIS A 93 13.32 -15.72 -5.05
N VAL A 94 14.10 -14.97 -5.82
CA VAL A 94 13.88 -14.61 -7.21
C VAL A 94 15.16 -14.96 -7.94
N ASP A 95 15.11 -15.85 -8.93
CA ASP A 95 16.34 -16.31 -9.59
C ASP A 95 16.74 -15.36 -10.73
N ASP A 96 15.76 -14.87 -11.49
CA ASP A 96 15.98 -13.96 -12.62
C ASP A 96 14.77 -13.03 -12.84
N ALA A 97 14.82 -12.22 -13.91
CA ALA A 97 13.78 -11.25 -14.24
C ALA A 97 12.42 -11.88 -14.60
N TYR A 98 12.36 -13.18 -14.86
CA TYR A 98 11.17 -13.89 -15.34
C TYR A 98 10.68 -14.96 -14.37
N SER A 99 11.50 -15.41 -13.43
CA SER A 99 11.18 -16.49 -12.48
C SER A 99 10.05 -16.14 -11.51
N GLY A 100 9.85 -14.82 -11.25
CA GLY A 100 8.93 -14.35 -10.25
C GLY A 100 9.45 -14.58 -8.81
N TYR A 101 8.62 -14.23 -7.85
CA TYR A 101 8.89 -14.39 -6.43
C TYR A 101 8.37 -15.74 -5.95
N ILE A 102 9.25 -16.56 -5.42
CA ILE A 102 8.95 -17.90 -4.87
C ILE A 102 9.19 -17.83 -3.37
N ALA A 103 8.19 -18.23 -2.57
CA ALA A 103 8.28 -18.20 -1.12
C ALA A 103 7.84 -19.53 -0.51
N ASP A 104 8.59 -19.98 0.50
CA ASP A 104 8.25 -21.10 1.37
C ASP A 104 7.99 -20.58 2.78
N VAL A 105 6.80 -20.90 3.32
CA VAL A 105 6.33 -20.41 4.62
C VAL A 105 6.22 -21.56 5.60
N SER A 106 6.89 -21.44 6.73
CA SER A 106 6.84 -22.41 7.81
C SER A 106 6.45 -21.76 9.14
N TYR A 107 5.88 -22.58 10.04
CA TYR A 107 5.48 -22.16 11.38
C TYR A 107 6.08 -23.11 12.41
N ALA A 108 6.69 -22.54 13.44
CA ALA A 108 7.23 -23.30 14.57
C ALA A 108 6.49 -22.89 15.86
N GLY A 109 6.23 -23.84 16.73
CA GLY A 109 5.51 -23.66 17.99
C GLY A 109 4.05 -24.08 17.95
N THR A 110 3.42 -24.08 19.11
CA THR A 110 1.99 -24.42 19.27
C THR A 110 1.19 -23.15 19.43
N PRO A 111 0.12 -22.96 18.66
CA PRO A 111 -0.70 -21.76 18.77
C PRO A 111 -1.40 -21.68 20.12
N HIS A 112 -1.34 -20.54 20.77
CA HIS A 112 -1.99 -20.25 22.04
C HIS A 112 -3.09 -19.21 21.80
N TYR A 113 -4.34 -19.66 21.73
CA TYR A 113 -5.47 -18.78 21.61
C TYR A 113 -5.99 -18.44 22.99
N GLY A 114 -6.12 -17.15 23.34
CA GLY A 114 -6.85 -16.70 24.51
C GLY A 114 -8.32 -17.18 24.48
N PRO A 115 -9.06 -17.08 25.58
CA PRO A 115 -10.48 -17.43 25.61
C PRO A 115 -11.21 -16.70 24.48
N ALA A 116 -12.01 -17.43 23.69
CA ALA A 116 -12.79 -16.83 22.63
C ALA A 116 -13.68 -15.72 23.24
N PRO A 117 -13.73 -14.53 22.64
CA PRO A 117 -14.63 -13.48 23.11
C PRO A 117 -16.05 -14.04 23.06
N HIS A 118 -16.71 -14.14 24.21
CA HIS A 118 -18.12 -14.52 24.31
C HIS A 118 -18.94 -13.40 23.67
N HIS A 119 -19.19 -13.48 22.38
CA HIS A 119 -20.23 -12.69 21.74
C HIS A 119 -21.58 -13.25 22.22
N ALA A 120 -22.09 -12.73 23.34
CA ALA A 120 -23.48 -12.92 23.70
C ALA A 120 -24.33 -12.47 22.47
N PRO A 121 -25.25 -13.29 21.98
CA PRO A 121 -26.06 -12.92 20.84
C PRO A 121 -26.81 -11.63 21.17
N LYS A 122 -26.54 -10.58 20.42
CA LYS A 122 -27.07 -9.21 20.64
C LYS A 122 -28.57 -9.12 20.34
N TYR A 123 -29.20 -10.24 19.95
CA TYR A 123 -30.61 -10.36 19.60
C TYR A 123 -31.21 -11.57 20.32
N ALA A 124 -31.89 -11.33 21.47
CA ALA A 124 -32.92 -12.25 21.94
C ALA A 124 -34.15 -12.06 21.03
N PRO A 125 -34.68 -13.12 20.41
CA PRO A 125 -35.94 -13.02 19.65
C PRO A 125 -37.04 -12.51 20.60
N LYS A 126 -37.77 -11.44 20.22
CA LYS A 126 -38.92 -10.99 20.94
C LYS A 126 -39.97 -12.12 20.92
N PRO A 127 -40.58 -12.46 22.08
CA PRO A 127 -41.66 -13.44 22.08
C PRO A 127 -42.80 -12.90 21.22
N HIS A 128 -43.21 -13.70 20.22
CA HIS A 128 -44.40 -13.43 19.45
C HIS A 128 -45.61 -13.69 20.37
N HIS A 129 -46.34 -12.64 20.70
CA HIS A 129 -47.66 -12.81 21.29
C HIS A 129 -48.59 -13.35 20.21
N ALA A 130 -48.99 -14.60 20.34
CA ALA A 130 -50.10 -15.15 19.57
C ALA A 130 -51.42 -14.53 20.08
N TYR A 131 -52.22 -13.99 19.19
CA TYR A 131 -53.57 -13.56 19.44
C TYR A 131 -54.52 -14.76 19.37
#